data_dc1d8060a837830afcea9105cc6db5fd
#
_entry.id   dc1d8060a837830afcea9105cc6db5fd
#
_cell.length_a   1.000
_cell.length_b   1.000
_cell.length_c   1.000
_cell.angle_alpha   90.00
_cell.angle_beta   90.00
_cell.angle_gamma   90.00
#
_symmetry.space_group_name_H-M   'P 1'
#
loop_
_entity.id
_entity.type
_entity.pdbx_description
1 polymer ?
#
loop_
_entity_poly.entity_id
_entity_poly.type
_entity_poly.pdbx_seq_one_letter_code
_entity_poly.pdbx_strand_id
1 'polypeptide(L)'
;YHDVEHTMLVTTVGQQILLGKHLLEGGVTAREWAHFVTALLCHDIGYVRGICRLDEKGILSEKLADVSQGVYATGIGDGTVELPPGATDAMMTPYHVDRSKQFVIERFGRETMLDIDSGLVAEFIEATRFPATDKPDRDKTASYPGLVRAADYIGQVGDPDYLRKIPALFYEFEQIGTNEALGYKNPDDMRKGFATFFWDKV
;
A
#
# COMPACT_ATOMS: atom_id res chain seq x y z
N TYR A 1 -1.42 9.15 -6.92
CA TYR A 1 -1.98 9.37 -5.58
C TYR A 1 -1.06 8.83 -4.50
N HIS A 2 -0.57 7.59 -4.67
CA HIS A 2 0.28 6.89 -3.71
C HIS A 2 1.73 7.43 -3.78
N ASP A 3 2.04 8.41 -2.94
CA ASP A 3 3.32 9.12 -2.89
C ASP A 3 3.89 9.18 -1.47
N VAL A 4 5.03 9.87 -1.33
CA VAL A 4 5.71 10.02 -0.02
C VAL A 4 4.83 10.80 0.97
N GLU A 5 4.02 11.76 0.51
CA GLU A 5 3.13 12.54 1.39
C GLU A 5 2.06 11.64 2.00
N HIS A 6 1.44 10.76 1.18
CA HIS A 6 0.50 9.76 1.68
C HIS A 6 1.16 8.85 2.72
N THR A 7 2.33 8.28 2.42
CA THR A 7 3.07 7.42 3.35
C THR A 7 3.39 8.14 4.68
N MET A 8 3.81 9.40 4.63
CA MET A 8 4.10 10.19 5.82
C MET A 8 2.83 10.43 6.66
N LEU A 9 1.70 10.74 6.01
CA LEU A 9 0.44 10.99 6.69
C LEU A 9 -0.08 9.72 7.37
N VAL A 10 -0.10 8.60 6.65
CA VAL A 10 -0.45 7.27 7.17
C VAL A 10 0.42 6.90 8.37
N THR A 11 1.74 7.10 8.26
CA THR A 11 2.67 6.80 9.35
C THR A 11 2.43 7.70 10.57
N THR A 12 2.14 8.99 10.36
CA THR A 12 1.82 9.93 11.44
C THR A 12 0.53 9.53 12.16
N VAL A 13 -0.52 9.22 11.42
CA VAL A 13 -1.79 8.74 11.97
C VAL A 13 -1.58 7.44 12.73
N GLY A 14 -0.86 6.48 12.16
CA GLY A 14 -0.58 5.20 12.81
C GLY A 14 0.18 5.35 14.13
N GLN A 15 1.14 6.25 14.22
CA GLN A 15 1.84 6.54 15.48
C GLN A 15 0.89 7.09 16.55
N GLN A 16 -0.08 7.95 16.17
CA GLN A 16 -1.09 8.46 17.11
C GLN A 16 -2.05 7.35 17.57
N ILE A 17 -2.47 6.46 16.66
CA ILE A 17 -3.27 5.28 17.00
C ILE A 17 -2.52 4.41 18.01
N LEU A 18 -1.26 4.12 17.74
CA LEU A 18 -0.45 3.26 18.60
C LEU A 18 -0.15 3.90 19.97
N LEU A 19 0.07 5.22 19.99
CA LEU A 19 0.18 5.98 21.24
C LEU A 19 -1.13 5.88 22.04
N GLY A 20 -2.28 6.05 21.40
CA GLY A 20 -3.59 5.89 22.04
C GLY A 20 -3.77 4.49 22.63
N LYS A 21 -3.41 3.45 21.89
CA LYS A 21 -3.41 2.06 22.39
C LYS A 21 -2.52 1.90 23.62
N HIS A 22 -1.30 2.44 23.57
CA HIS A 22 -0.36 2.36 24.71
C HIS A 22 -0.89 3.08 25.96
N LEU A 23 -1.51 4.24 25.80
CA LEU A 23 -2.07 5.02 26.90
C LEU A 23 -3.30 4.36 27.54
N LEU A 24 -4.12 3.68 26.72
CA LEU A 24 -5.37 3.04 27.19
C LEU A 24 -5.13 1.66 27.79
N GLU A 25 -4.27 0.86 27.16
CA GLU A 25 -4.09 -0.56 27.48
C GLU A 25 -2.71 -0.85 28.09
N GLY A 26 -1.75 0.04 27.84
CA GLY A 26 -0.33 -0.20 28.15
C GLY A 26 0.32 -1.23 27.21
N GLY A 27 1.56 -1.59 27.51
CA GLY A 27 2.21 -2.78 26.96
C GLY A 27 2.78 -2.69 25.55
N VAL A 28 2.61 -1.58 24.81
CA VAL A 28 3.27 -1.44 23.51
C VAL A 28 4.78 -1.33 23.70
N THR A 29 5.51 -2.31 23.21
CA THR A 29 6.97 -2.38 23.29
C THR A 29 7.64 -1.61 22.13
N ALA A 30 8.92 -1.26 22.30
CA ALA A 30 9.70 -0.63 21.23
C ALA A 30 9.78 -1.52 19.97
N ARG A 31 9.82 -2.84 20.17
CA ARG A 31 9.85 -3.81 19.06
C ARG A 31 8.52 -3.82 18.27
N GLU A 32 7.40 -3.88 18.96
CA GLU A 32 6.08 -3.80 18.33
C GLU A 32 5.88 -2.48 17.59
N TRP A 33 6.31 -1.37 18.23
CA TRP A 33 6.31 -0.06 17.58
C TRP A 33 7.14 -0.07 16.30
N ALA A 34 8.35 -0.64 16.32
CA ALA A 34 9.22 -0.70 15.16
C ALA A 34 8.58 -1.51 14.01
N HIS A 35 8.00 -2.69 14.30
CA HIS A 35 7.30 -3.49 13.28
C HIS A 35 6.11 -2.74 12.68
N PHE A 36 5.31 -2.10 13.53
CA PHE A 36 4.13 -1.35 13.12
C PHE A 36 4.49 -0.18 12.21
N VAL A 37 5.47 0.65 12.60
CA VAL A 37 5.93 1.80 11.81
C VAL A 37 6.60 1.34 10.52
N THR A 38 7.38 0.25 10.54
CA THR A 38 7.97 -0.32 9.32
C THR A 38 6.90 -0.78 8.34
N ALA A 39 5.83 -1.40 8.82
CA ALA A 39 4.71 -1.78 7.95
C ALA A 39 4.05 -0.56 7.29
N LEU A 40 3.79 0.50 8.05
CA LEU A 40 3.20 1.73 7.52
C LEU A 40 4.12 2.44 6.51
N LEU A 41 5.43 2.48 6.77
CA LEU A 41 6.39 3.07 5.83
C LEU A 41 6.53 2.27 4.54
N CYS A 42 6.27 0.96 4.58
CA CYS A 42 6.49 0.07 3.46
C CYS A 42 5.21 -0.43 2.78
N HIS A 43 3.99 -0.07 3.25
CA HIS A 43 2.76 -0.65 2.76
C HIS A 43 2.55 -0.43 1.25
N ASP A 44 2.93 0.73 0.74
CA ASP A 44 2.78 1.15 -0.65
C ASP A 44 4.09 1.12 -1.46
N ILE A 45 5.20 0.67 -0.85
CA ILE A 45 6.49 0.65 -1.56
C ILE A 45 6.42 -0.23 -2.83
N GLY A 46 5.50 -1.17 -2.87
CA GLY A 46 5.28 -2.08 -4.00
C GLY A 46 4.85 -1.41 -5.30
N TYR A 47 4.38 -0.16 -5.26
CA TYR A 47 4.16 0.66 -6.47
C TYR A 47 5.47 1.00 -7.18
N VAL A 48 6.56 1.13 -6.44
CA VAL A 48 7.85 1.55 -7.01
C VAL A 48 8.46 0.42 -7.83
N ARG A 49 8.80 0.72 -9.08
CA ARG A 49 9.51 -0.19 -9.96
C ARG A 49 10.98 -0.29 -9.56
N GLY A 50 11.54 -1.50 -9.61
CA GLY A 50 12.96 -1.74 -9.30
C GLY A 50 13.25 -2.03 -7.84
N ILE A 51 12.25 -2.16 -6.97
CA ILE A 51 12.47 -2.44 -5.55
C ILE A 51 12.62 -3.93 -5.21
N CYS A 52 11.98 -4.80 -5.99
CA CYS A 52 12.10 -6.26 -5.83
C CYS A 52 13.28 -6.79 -6.64
N ARG A 53 13.94 -7.85 -6.16
CA ARG A 53 15.11 -8.43 -6.84
C ARG A 53 14.84 -8.89 -8.25
N LEU A 54 13.63 -9.40 -8.50
CA LEU A 54 13.25 -9.84 -9.85
C LEU A 54 13.02 -8.68 -10.82
N ASP A 55 12.87 -7.45 -10.32
CA ASP A 55 12.72 -6.25 -11.15
C ASP A 55 14.02 -5.87 -11.88
N GLU A 56 15.18 -6.41 -11.50
CA GLU A 56 16.47 -6.10 -12.15
C GLU A 56 16.45 -6.37 -13.65
N LYS A 57 15.74 -7.42 -14.06
CA LYS A 57 15.57 -7.75 -15.49
C LYS A 57 14.75 -6.71 -16.23
N GLY A 58 13.73 -6.15 -15.57
CA GLY A 58 12.89 -5.09 -16.11
C GLY A 58 13.66 -3.79 -16.31
N ILE A 59 14.42 -3.36 -15.30
CA ILE A 59 15.25 -2.14 -15.37
C ILE A 59 16.29 -2.23 -16.49
N LEU A 60 16.91 -3.39 -16.67
CA LEU A 60 17.89 -3.59 -17.74
C LEU A 60 17.22 -3.51 -19.12
N SER A 61 16.02 -4.08 -19.26
CA SER A 61 15.22 -4.01 -20.48
C SER A 61 14.82 -2.57 -20.82
N GLU A 62 14.38 -1.77 -19.84
CA GLU A 62 14.04 -0.35 -20.03
C GLU A 62 15.24 0.47 -20.51
N LYS A 63 16.41 0.25 -19.94
CA LYS A 63 17.64 0.96 -20.34
C LYS A 63 18.09 0.63 -21.76
N LEU A 64 17.79 -0.56 -22.24
CA LEU A 64 18.18 -1.02 -23.57
C LEU A 64 17.15 -0.71 -24.66
N ALA A 65 15.87 -0.56 -24.29
CA ALA A 65 14.75 -0.48 -25.24
C ALA A 65 14.17 0.92 -25.43
N ASP A 66 14.66 1.94 -24.71
CA ASP A 66 14.16 3.34 -24.76
C ASP A 66 12.64 3.44 -24.48
N VAL A 67 12.04 2.54 -23.71
CA VAL A 67 10.63 2.70 -23.34
C VAL A 67 10.30 1.88 -22.08
N SER A 68 9.36 2.34 -21.33
CA SER A 68 8.57 1.79 -20.24
C SER A 68 8.12 0.30 -20.32
N GLN A 69 8.74 -0.50 -21.17
CA GLN A 69 8.56 -1.93 -21.24
C GLN A 69 9.53 -2.62 -20.29
N GLY A 70 9.07 -2.98 -19.12
CA GLY A 70 9.86 -3.75 -18.18
C GLY A 70 9.10 -4.96 -17.68
N VAL A 71 9.83 -5.98 -17.28
CA VAL A 71 9.30 -7.16 -16.60
C VAL A 71 9.55 -7.00 -15.11
N TYR A 72 8.49 -7.00 -14.33
CA TYR A 72 8.53 -6.71 -12.89
C TYR A 72 7.96 -7.87 -12.09
N ALA A 73 8.48 -8.07 -10.88
CA ALA A 73 7.92 -9.03 -9.93
C ALA A 73 6.45 -8.71 -9.62
N THR A 74 5.61 -9.73 -9.52
CA THR A 74 4.25 -9.59 -8.98
C THR A 74 4.21 -9.63 -7.45
N GLY A 75 5.30 -10.06 -6.80
CA GLY A 75 5.35 -10.32 -5.37
C GLY A 75 4.79 -11.68 -4.97
N ILE A 76 4.31 -12.48 -5.92
CA ILE A 76 3.75 -13.81 -5.70
C ILE A 76 4.70 -14.86 -6.31
N GLY A 77 5.48 -15.52 -5.45
CA GLY A 77 6.51 -16.46 -5.89
C GLY A 77 7.49 -15.81 -6.88
N ASP A 78 7.80 -16.52 -7.96
CA ASP A 78 8.65 -16.04 -9.06
C ASP A 78 7.84 -15.39 -10.19
N GLY A 79 6.57 -15.03 -9.91
CA GLY A 79 5.67 -14.43 -10.89
C GLY A 79 6.15 -13.05 -11.33
N THR A 80 6.00 -12.78 -12.63
CA THR A 80 6.36 -11.49 -13.23
C THR A 80 5.21 -10.97 -14.10
N VAL A 81 5.18 -9.65 -14.27
CA VAL A 81 4.26 -8.94 -15.16
C VAL A 81 5.07 -8.05 -16.10
N GLU A 82 4.68 -8.05 -17.36
CA GLU A 82 5.21 -7.14 -18.37
C GLU A 82 4.28 -5.93 -18.47
N LEU A 83 4.86 -4.73 -18.34
CA LEU A 83 4.09 -3.50 -18.46
C LEU A 83 4.08 -3.01 -19.91
N PRO A 84 2.92 -2.52 -20.41
CA PRO A 84 2.84 -1.96 -21.75
C PRO A 84 3.59 -0.62 -21.84
N PRO A 85 3.96 -0.18 -23.05
CA PRO A 85 4.52 1.14 -23.28
C PRO A 85 3.63 2.25 -22.72
N GLY A 86 4.20 3.22 -22.00
CA GLY A 86 3.48 4.32 -21.39
C GLY A 86 2.79 3.98 -20.05
N ALA A 87 2.97 2.76 -19.55
CA ALA A 87 2.47 2.39 -18.23
C ALA A 87 3.09 3.26 -17.14
N THR A 88 2.26 3.74 -16.22
CA THR A 88 2.72 4.38 -14.98
C THR A 88 2.78 3.37 -13.84
N ASP A 89 3.24 3.80 -12.68
CA ASP A 89 3.29 2.96 -11.48
C ASP A 89 1.88 2.50 -11.03
N ALA A 90 0.81 3.19 -11.47
CA ALA A 90 -0.58 2.76 -11.25
C ALA A 90 -0.87 1.35 -11.76
N MET A 91 -0.17 0.88 -12.80
CA MET A 91 -0.28 -0.51 -13.28
C MET A 91 0.19 -1.54 -12.25
N MET A 92 0.91 -1.13 -11.20
CA MET A 92 1.30 -1.98 -10.09
C MET A 92 0.18 -2.16 -9.04
N THR A 93 -0.94 -1.44 -9.13
CA THR A 93 -2.06 -1.53 -8.16
C THR A 93 -2.48 -2.97 -7.85
N PRO A 94 -2.63 -3.90 -8.81
CA PRO A 94 -3.01 -5.28 -8.49
C PRO A 94 -1.94 -6.06 -7.70
N TYR A 95 -0.71 -5.60 -7.72
CA TYR A 95 0.46 -6.31 -7.20
C TYR A 95 1.11 -5.60 -6.00
N HIS A 96 0.82 -4.32 -5.75
CA HIS A 96 1.60 -3.48 -4.82
C HIS A 96 1.71 -4.08 -3.41
N VAL A 97 0.64 -4.64 -2.86
CA VAL A 97 0.67 -5.27 -1.52
C VAL A 97 1.63 -6.45 -1.48
N ASP A 98 1.54 -7.36 -2.46
CA ASP A 98 2.42 -8.54 -2.51
C ASP A 98 3.88 -8.13 -2.77
N ARG A 99 4.12 -7.14 -3.61
CA ARG A 99 5.43 -6.55 -3.85
C ARG A 99 6.00 -5.86 -2.60
N SER A 100 5.16 -5.13 -1.85
CA SER A 100 5.55 -4.53 -0.57
C SER A 100 5.99 -5.58 0.45
N LYS A 101 5.24 -6.67 0.55
CA LYS A 101 5.60 -7.83 1.39
C LYS A 101 6.92 -8.47 0.93
N GLN A 102 7.07 -8.68 -0.36
CA GLN A 102 8.31 -9.22 -0.94
C GLN A 102 9.50 -8.32 -0.63
N PHE A 103 9.36 -7.00 -0.85
CA PHE A 103 10.40 -6.02 -0.54
C PHE A 103 10.87 -6.12 0.93
N VAL A 104 9.92 -6.14 1.87
CA VAL A 104 10.22 -6.22 3.30
C VAL A 104 10.96 -7.53 3.63
N ILE A 105 10.53 -8.66 3.08
CA ILE A 105 11.19 -9.96 3.28
C ILE A 105 12.60 -9.95 2.67
N GLU A 106 12.78 -9.40 1.47
CA GLU A 106 14.08 -9.31 0.81
C GLU A 106 15.04 -8.35 1.51
N ARG A 107 14.51 -7.24 2.04
CA ARG A 107 15.31 -6.18 2.67
C ARG A 107 15.69 -6.49 4.10
N PHE A 108 14.75 -6.97 4.91
CA PHE A 108 14.92 -7.16 6.35
C PHE A 108 15.07 -8.62 6.76
N GLY A 109 14.68 -9.58 5.93
CA GLY A 109 14.72 -11.01 6.28
C GLY A 109 16.12 -11.59 6.51
N ARG A 110 17.17 -10.89 6.10
CA ARG A 110 18.58 -11.29 6.29
C ARG A 110 19.36 -10.35 7.21
N GLU A 111 18.78 -9.24 7.59
CA GLU A 111 19.45 -8.23 8.39
C GLU A 111 19.21 -8.50 9.88
N THR A 112 20.27 -8.77 10.58
CA THR A 112 20.23 -8.99 12.04
C THR A 112 20.32 -7.70 12.85
N MET A 113 20.60 -6.57 12.20
CA MET A 113 20.93 -5.31 12.90
C MET A 113 19.70 -4.62 13.52
N LEU A 114 18.50 -4.83 12.99
CA LEU A 114 17.30 -4.08 13.41
C LEU A 114 16.31 -4.90 14.22
N ASP A 115 16.57 -6.18 14.46
CA ASP A 115 15.61 -7.10 15.13
C ASP A 115 14.17 -6.97 14.57
N ILE A 116 14.06 -6.79 13.26
CA ILE A 116 12.79 -6.71 12.54
C ILE A 116 12.39 -8.10 12.06
N ASP A 117 11.23 -8.55 12.50
CA ASP A 117 10.58 -9.75 11.97
C ASP A 117 9.86 -9.37 10.66
N SER A 118 10.51 -9.64 9.54
CA SER A 118 9.99 -9.31 8.21
C SER A 118 8.70 -10.06 7.88
N GLY A 119 8.51 -11.27 8.43
CA GLY A 119 7.28 -12.04 8.26
C GLY A 119 6.10 -11.36 8.95
N LEU A 120 6.30 -10.90 10.19
CA LEU A 120 5.29 -10.15 10.94
C LEU A 120 4.96 -8.81 10.26
N VAL A 121 5.96 -8.08 9.77
CA VAL A 121 5.73 -6.83 9.02
C VAL A 121 4.94 -7.11 7.74
N ALA A 122 5.26 -8.18 7.02
CA ALA A 122 4.50 -8.58 5.83
C ALA A 122 3.03 -8.93 6.14
N GLU A 123 2.76 -9.57 7.29
CA GLU A 123 1.40 -9.81 7.77
C GLU A 123 0.64 -8.51 8.03
N PHE A 124 1.30 -7.51 8.62
CA PHE A 124 0.71 -6.19 8.85
C PHE A 124 0.38 -5.48 7.53
N ILE A 125 1.30 -5.53 6.57
CA ILE A 125 1.11 -4.96 5.22
C ILE A 125 -0.08 -5.63 4.51
N GLU A 126 -0.27 -6.95 4.65
CA GLU A 126 -1.41 -7.64 4.03
C GLU A 126 -2.76 -7.03 4.43
N ALA A 127 -2.86 -6.45 5.63
CA ALA A 127 -4.09 -5.82 6.10
C ALA A 127 -4.50 -4.56 5.32
N THR A 128 -3.60 -3.93 4.56
CA THR A 128 -3.91 -2.76 3.72
C THR A 128 -4.51 -3.15 2.37
N ARG A 129 -4.58 -4.45 2.04
CA ARG A 129 -5.16 -4.91 0.77
C ARG A 129 -6.61 -4.46 0.62
N PHE A 130 -6.91 -3.83 -0.51
CA PHE A 130 -8.25 -3.39 -0.87
C PHE A 130 -8.65 -3.93 -2.27
N PRO A 131 -9.91 -4.39 -2.46
CA PRO A 131 -10.87 -4.69 -1.39
C PRO A 131 -10.36 -5.81 -0.49
N ALA A 132 -10.78 -5.80 0.77
CA ALA A 132 -10.45 -6.88 1.70
C ALA A 132 -11.00 -8.20 1.16
N THR A 133 -10.12 -9.21 1.07
CA THR A 133 -10.48 -10.52 0.51
C THR A 133 -11.42 -11.33 1.39
N ASP A 134 -11.41 -11.03 2.70
CA ASP A 134 -12.25 -11.69 3.69
C ASP A 134 -13.29 -10.74 4.26
N LYS A 135 -14.41 -11.29 4.76
CA LYS A 135 -15.35 -10.52 5.58
C LYS A 135 -14.54 -9.88 6.71
N PRO A 136 -14.68 -8.55 6.91
CA PRO A 136 -13.94 -7.89 7.96
C PRO A 136 -14.22 -8.61 9.27
N ASP A 137 -13.17 -9.24 9.81
CA ASP A 137 -13.22 -9.81 11.14
C ASP A 137 -13.24 -8.60 12.11
N ARG A 138 -14.44 -8.15 12.42
CA ARG A 138 -14.67 -6.99 13.29
C ARG A 138 -14.01 -7.18 14.65
N ASP A 139 -13.81 -8.43 15.06
CA ASP A 139 -13.20 -8.77 16.34
C ASP A 139 -11.68 -8.53 16.33
N LYS A 140 -11.09 -8.37 15.13
CA LYS A 140 -9.64 -8.10 14.98
C LYS A 140 -9.28 -6.64 14.68
N THR A 141 -10.23 -5.71 14.73
CA THR A 141 -9.95 -4.28 14.45
C THR A 141 -8.93 -3.68 15.42
N ALA A 142 -8.87 -4.15 16.66
CA ALA A 142 -7.89 -3.71 17.66
C ALA A 142 -6.53 -4.44 17.58
N SER A 143 -6.38 -5.42 16.67
CA SER A 143 -5.10 -6.08 16.41
C SER A 143 -4.14 -5.16 15.65
N TYR A 144 -2.83 -5.40 15.70
CA TYR A 144 -1.87 -4.60 14.94
C TYR A 144 -2.16 -4.53 13.43
N PRO A 145 -2.50 -5.64 12.73
CA PRO A 145 -2.94 -5.56 11.34
C PRO A 145 -4.18 -4.68 11.15
N GLY A 146 -5.17 -4.79 12.05
CA GLY A 146 -6.37 -3.95 12.02
C GLY A 146 -6.05 -2.46 12.22
N LEU A 147 -5.11 -2.14 13.10
CA LEU A 147 -4.66 -0.76 13.33
C LEU A 147 -3.83 -0.21 12.16
N VAL A 148 -3.04 -1.04 11.45
CA VAL A 148 -2.35 -0.64 10.21
C VAL A 148 -3.37 -0.28 9.13
N ARG A 149 -4.40 -1.11 8.92
CA ARG A 149 -5.50 -0.81 8.01
C ARG A 149 -6.22 0.49 8.38
N ALA A 150 -6.52 0.68 9.66
CA ALA A 150 -7.16 1.90 10.14
C ALA A 150 -6.28 3.15 9.89
N ALA A 151 -4.96 3.03 10.10
CA ALA A 151 -4.02 4.11 9.85
C ALA A 151 -3.99 4.50 8.36
N ASP A 152 -4.00 3.53 7.46
CA ASP A 152 -4.05 3.74 6.02
C ASP A 152 -5.33 4.47 5.61
N TYR A 153 -6.51 3.94 5.99
CA TYR A 153 -7.79 4.59 5.68
C TYR A 153 -7.92 5.99 6.28
N ILE A 154 -7.54 6.18 7.54
CA ILE A 154 -7.63 7.49 8.19
C ILE A 154 -6.62 8.45 7.56
N GLY A 155 -5.41 7.98 7.24
CA GLY A 155 -4.40 8.76 6.53
C GLY A 155 -4.88 9.22 5.17
N GLN A 156 -5.59 8.35 4.43
CA GLN A 156 -6.17 8.70 3.14
C GLN A 156 -7.30 9.72 3.26
N VAL A 157 -8.32 9.44 4.07
CA VAL A 157 -9.51 10.30 4.16
C VAL A 157 -9.29 11.56 5.01
N GLY A 158 -8.29 11.54 5.88
CA GLY A 158 -7.87 12.69 6.70
C GLY A 158 -6.88 13.62 6.00
N ASP A 159 -6.44 13.30 4.79
CA ASP A 159 -5.58 14.16 3.99
C ASP A 159 -6.34 15.47 3.64
N PRO A 160 -5.86 16.65 4.06
CA PRO A 160 -6.49 17.93 3.71
C PRO A 160 -6.63 18.15 2.21
N ASP A 161 -5.74 17.54 1.43
CA ASP A 161 -5.72 17.64 -0.03
C ASP A 161 -6.42 16.46 -0.74
N TYR A 162 -7.05 15.53 0.00
CA TYR A 162 -7.68 14.34 -0.58
C TYR A 162 -8.59 14.65 -1.76
N LEU A 163 -9.51 15.63 -1.58
CA LEU A 163 -10.43 16.03 -2.65
C LEU A 163 -9.73 16.64 -3.88
N ARG A 164 -8.55 17.22 -3.69
CA ARG A 164 -7.70 17.75 -4.77
C ARG A 164 -6.94 16.63 -5.48
N LYS A 165 -6.64 15.54 -4.76
CA LYS A 165 -5.93 14.37 -5.28
C LYS A 165 -6.85 13.36 -6.00
N ILE A 166 -8.18 13.50 -5.88
CA ILE A 166 -9.16 12.62 -6.57
C ILE A 166 -8.91 12.49 -8.07
N PRO A 167 -8.59 13.57 -8.83
CA PRO A 167 -8.28 13.40 -10.25
C PRO A 167 -7.08 12.47 -10.50
N ALA A 168 -6.03 12.52 -9.68
CA ALA A 168 -4.90 11.62 -9.81
C ALA A 168 -5.33 10.16 -9.57
N LEU A 169 -6.09 9.91 -8.50
CA LEU A 169 -6.63 8.59 -8.18
C LEU A 169 -7.56 8.07 -9.30
N PHE A 170 -8.38 8.94 -9.90
CA PHE A 170 -9.23 8.58 -11.03
C PHE A 170 -8.40 8.08 -12.22
N TYR A 171 -7.32 8.76 -12.59
CA TYR A 171 -6.47 8.34 -13.70
C TYR A 171 -5.65 7.08 -13.39
N GLU A 172 -5.29 6.84 -12.14
CA GLU A 172 -4.71 5.56 -11.71
C GLU A 172 -5.72 4.42 -11.92
N PHE A 173 -6.97 4.60 -11.49
CA PHE A 173 -8.04 3.63 -11.67
C PHE A 173 -8.39 3.39 -13.14
N GLU A 174 -8.26 4.41 -14.00
CA GLU A 174 -8.49 4.29 -15.44
C GLU A 174 -7.49 3.32 -16.08
N GLN A 175 -6.22 3.38 -15.71
CA GLN A 175 -5.20 2.49 -16.25
C GLN A 175 -5.43 1.00 -15.96
N ILE A 176 -6.12 0.68 -14.87
CA ILE A 176 -6.38 -0.69 -14.45
C ILE A 176 -7.84 -1.13 -14.65
N GLY A 177 -8.65 -0.30 -15.31
CA GLY A 177 -10.06 -0.61 -15.61
C GLY A 177 -11.00 -0.54 -14.40
N THR A 178 -10.54 -0.04 -13.26
CA THR A 178 -11.35 0.05 -12.02
C THR A 178 -12.50 1.05 -12.16
N ASN A 179 -12.31 2.14 -12.90
CA ASN A 179 -13.38 3.13 -13.14
C ASN A 179 -14.57 2.52 -13.85
N GLU A 180 -14.34 1.69 -14.87
CA GLU A 180 -15.41 0.98 -15.58
C GLU A 180 -16.17 0.05 -14.64
N ALA A 181 -15.46 -0.73 -13.82
CA ALA A 181 -16.06 -1.65 -12.86
C ALA A 181 -16.89 -0.93 -11.78
N LEU A 182 -16.52 0.30 -11.39
CA LEU A 182 -17.21 1.12 -10.40
C LEU A 182 -18.23 2.09 -11.02
N GLY A 183 -18.27 2.20 -12.35
CA GLY A 183 -19.19 3.08 -13.07
C GLY A 183 -18.80 4.56 -13.05
N TYR A 184 -17.54 4.89 -12.72
CA TYR A 184 -17.03 6.26 -12.75
C TYR A 184 -16.64 6.67 -14.17
N LYS A 185 -17.17 7.79 -14.65
CA LYS A 185 -16.93 8.33 -15.99
C LYS A 185 -15.97 9.53 -15.98
N ASN A 186 -15.82 10.15 -14.84
CA ASN A 186 -14.97 11.33 -14.63
C ASN A 186 -14.63 11.49 -13.15
N PRO A 187 -13.65 12.34 -12.79
CA PRO A 187 -13.26 12.56 -11.40
C PRO A 187 -14.39 13.08 -10.49
N ASP A 188 -15.37 13.78 -11.06
CA ASP A 188 -16.50 14.30 -10.27
C ASP A 188 -17.47 13.19 -9.85
N ASP A 189 -17.60 12.13 -10.64
CA ASP A 189 -18.39 10.95 -10.24
C ASP A 189 -17.74 10.25 -9.04
N MET A 190 -16.41 10.09 -9.06
CA MET A 190 -15.65 9.56 -7.93
C MET A 190 -15.82 10.44 -6.69
N ARG A 191 -15.74 11.76 -6.84
CA ARG A 191 -15.94 12.73 -5.74
C ARG A 191 -17.34 12.63 -5.13
N LYS A 192 -18.39 12.52 -5.96
CA LYS A 192 -19.77 12.35 -5.49
C LYS A 192 -19.99 11.02 -4.79
N GLY A 193 -19.35 9.96 -5.27
CA GLY A 193 -19.42 8.62 -4.68
C GLY A 193 -18.67 8.47 -3.37
N PHE A 194 -17.78 9.41 -3.03
CA PHE A 194 -16.89 9.30 -1.88
C PHE A 194 -17.63 9.11 -0.55
N ALA A 195 -18.68 9.87 -0.28
CA ALA A 195 -19.42 9.76 0.98
C ALA A 195 -20.03 8.35 1.14
N THR A 196 -20.62 7.79 0.09
CA THR A 196 -21.16 6.43 0.10
C THR A 196 -20.04 5.40 0.30
N PHE A 197 -18.94 5.55 -0.44
CA PHE A 197 -17.75 4.70 -0.28
C PHE A 197 -17.23 4.71 1.15
N PHE A 198 -17.10 5.89 1.76
CA PHE A 198 -16.63 6.04 3.13
C PHE A 198 -17.50 5.26 4.13
N TRP A 199 -18.82 5.46 4.08
CA TRP A 199 -19.73 4.82 5.05
C TRP A 199 -19.92 3.32 4.82
N ASP A 200 -19.82 2.86 3.57
CA ASP A 200 -20.06 1.47 3.20
C ASP A 200 -18.80 0.59 3.32
N LYS A 201 -17.62 1.17 3.11
CA LYS A 201 -16.37 0.42 2.95
C LYS A 201 -15.29 0.77 3.96
N VAL A 202 -15.26 2.00 4.47
CA VAL A 202 -14.30 2.48 5.45
C VAL A 202 -14.90 2.49 6.86
#